data_3ff58894e99439aaed35f9d6ea95260e
#
_entry.id   3ff58894e99439aaed35f9d6ea95260e
#
_cell.length_a   1.000
_cell.length_b   1.000
_cell.length_c   1.000
_cell.angle_alpha   90.00
_cell.angle_beta   90.00
_cell.angle_gamma   90.00
#
_symmetry.space_group_name_H-M   'P 1'
#
loop_
_entity.id
_entity.type
_entity.pdbx_description
1 polymer ?
#
loop_
_entity_poly.entity_id
_entity_poly.type
_entity_poly.pdbx_seq_one_letter_code
_entity_poly.pdbx_strand_id
1 'polypeptide(L)'
;MKKTHLLLSLLACLSGSPINASAGPQLMVTPISIKVFNQHEQRISVRNTGDAPLYLSISLAKVDNPGEAQERKTLISQLPHPELMATPNKLTLGPNQSRDILLTSLQEPANETVYRLYVVPVKSLEFSGTTDDKITAPVTLSVGYGVLIRHLPAPANQRTALEHRCGANEIILINGGNTRLLLSQIKAASANNALTDVLALFPGTPQTLKTRQFSAVLDGKPVEITCP
;
A
#
# COMPACT_ATOMS: atom_id res chain seq x y z
N MET A 1 79.34 -26.85 16.29
CA MET A 1 78.85 -26.67 14.92
C MET A 1 77.32 -26.77 14.97
N LYS A 2 76.61 -25.65 15.11
CA LYS A 2 75.15 -25.60 15.19
C LYS A 2 74.65 -24.90 13.94
N LYS A 3 73.90 -25.62 13.11
CA LYS A 3 73.24 -25.08 11.92
C LYS A 3 71.88 -24.46 12.35
N THR A 4 71.78 -23.16 12.22
CA THR A 4 70.51 -22.40 12.41
C THR A 4 69.76 -22.37 11.10
N HIS A 5 68.55 -22.99 11.05
CA HIS A 5 67.66 -22.90 9.93
C HIS A 5 66.77 -21.65 10.08
N LEU A 6 66.95 -20.70 9.16
CA LEU A 6 66.16 -19.49 9.03
C LEU A 6 64.87 -19.82 8.29
N LEU A 7 63.78 -19.92 9.01
CA LEU A 7 62.42 -20.06 8.43
C LEU A 7 61.92 -18.68 7.96
N LEU A 8 61.91 -18.46 6.66
CA LEU A 8 61.37 -17.25 6.03
C LEU A 8 59.88 -17.46 5.86
N SER A 9 59.07 -16.85 6.77
CA SER A 9 57.60 -16.84 6.66
C SER A 9 57.17 -15.89 5.55
N LEU A 10 56.68 -16.45 4.43
CA LEU A 10 56.07 -15.70 3.33
C LEU A 10 54.62 -15.32 3.72
N LEU A 11 54.45 -14.11 4.25
CA LEU A 11 53.13 -13.55 4.55
C LEU A 11 52.49 -13.05 3.25
N ALA A 12 51.70 -13.90 2.59
CA ALA A 12 50.93 -13.52 1.41
C ALA A 12 49.79 -12.58 1.83
N CYS A 13 49.92 -11.27 1.61
CA CYS A 13 48.82 -10.29 1.71
C CYS A 13 47.78 -10.61 0.63
N LEU A 14 46.69 -11.26 1.03
CA LEU A 14 45.47 -11.29 0.23
C LEU A 14 44.90 -9.87 0.18
N SER A 15 45.30 -9.08 -0.80
CA SER A 15 44.61 -7.85 -1.17
C SER A 15 43.28 -8.21 -1.85
N GLY A 16 42.26 -8.50 -1.05
CA GLY A 16 40.90 -8.63 -1.53
C GLY A 16 40.44 -7.26 -2.03
N SER A 17 40.32 -7.08 -3.35
CA SER A 17 39.67 -5.91 -3.92
C SER A 17 38.25 -5.87 -3.44
N PRO A 18 37.73 -4.74 -2.92
CA PRO A 18 36.31 -4.63 -2.54
C PRO A 18 35.48 -4.85 -3.80
N ILE A 19 34.68 -5.91 -3.81
CA ILE A 19 33.65 -6.11 -4.83
C ILE A 19 32.60 -5.04 -4.53
N ASN A 20 32.58 -3.96 -5.32
CA ASN A 20 31.52 -2.98 -5.28
C ASN A 20 30.24 -3.64 -5.81
N ALA A 21 29.43 -4.19 -4.92
CA ALA A 21 28.10 -4.66 -5.26
C ALA A 21 27.24 -3.42 -5.58
N SER A 22 26.96 -3.18 -6.87
CA SER A 22 25.96 -2.17 -7.28
C SER A 22 24.60 -2.59 -6.78
N ALA A 23 23.94 -1.72 -6.03
CA ALA A 23 22.63 -2.00 -5.45
C ALA A 23 21.48 -1.84 -6.47
N GLY A 24 21.77 -1.26 -7.64
CA GLY A 24 20.78 -0.93 -8.65
C GLY A 24 19.76 0.13 -8.18
N PRO A 25 18.70 0.40 -8.96
CA PRO A 25 17.67 1.36 -8.55
C PRO A 25 16.78 0.76 -7.45
N GLN A 26 16.57 1.50 -6.36
CA GLN A 26 15.73 1.10 -5.24
C GLN A 26 14.71 2.17 -4.91
N LEU A 27 13.44 1.78 -4.85
CA LEU A 27 12.31 2.67 -4.55
C LEU A 27 11.94 2.63 -3.07
N MET A 28 11.84 3.81 -2.45
CA MET A 28 11.20 4.03 -1.16
C MET A 28 10.02 4.99 -1.33
N VAL A 29 8.88 4.68 -0.70
CA VAL A 29 7.67 5.50 -0.73
C VAL A 29 7.18 5.75 0.69
N THR A 30 6.91 7.01 1.05
CA THR A 30 6.48 7.41 2.39
C THR A 30 5.49 8.58 2.32
N PRO A 31 4.37 8.53 3.03
CA PRO A 31 3.84 7.41 3.80
C PRO A 31 3.18 6.34 2.89
N ILE A 32 2.99 5.12 3.41
CA ILE A 32 2.27 4.04 2.69
C ILE A 32 0.75 4.09 2.90
N SER A 33 0.28 4.94 3.80
CA SER A 33 -1.14 5.22 4.04
C SER A 33 -1.32 6.67 4.46
N ILE A 34 -2.32 7.36 3.87
CA ILE A 34 -2.56 8.78 4.11
C ILE A 34 -4.05 9.10 4.07
N LYS A 35 -4.45 10.09 4.89
CA LYS A 35 -5.78 10.71 4.84
C LYS A 35 -5.71 12.01 4.05
N VAL A 36 -6.66 12.20 3.15
CA VAL A 36 -6.80 13.42 2.34
C VAL A 36 -8.13 14.08 2.68
N PHE A 37 -8.09 15.38 2.87
CA PHE A 37 -9.26 16.23 3.08
C PHE A 37 -9.32 17.29 1.99
N ASN A 38 -10.51 17.75 1.68
CA ASN A 38 -10.68 18.86 0.74
C ASN A 38 -9.94 20.11 1.26
N GLN A 39 -9.39 20.92 0.34
CA GLN A 39 -8.63 22.16 0.62
C GLN A 39 -7.31 21.95 1.40
N HIS A 40 -6.88 20.71 1.59
CA HIS A 40 -5.59 20.40 2.22
C HIS A 40 -4.73 19.61 1.24
N GLU A 41 -3.62 20.22 0.85
CA GLU A 41 -2.61 19.53 0.03
C GLU A 41 -1.93 18.43 0.85
N GLN A 42 -1.83 17.25 0.27
CA GLN A 42 -1.13 16.11 0.85
C GLN A 42 -0.05 15.62 -0.10
N ARG A 43 1.06 15.13 0.46
CA ARG A 43 2.23 14.73 -0.30
C ARG A 43 2.66 13.32 0.07
N ILE A 44 3.09 12.59 -0.94
CA ILE A 44 3.73 11.29 -0.80
C ILE A 44 5.14 11.43 -1.36
N SER A 45 6.13 11.26 -0.50
CA SER A 45 7.53 11.33 -0.91
C SER A 45 7.97 10.02 -1.53
N VAL A 46 8.63 10.10 -2.67
CA VAL A 46 9.27 8.98 -3.35
C VAL A 46 10.77 9.25 -3.43
N ARG A 47 11.57 8.27 -3.06
CA ARG A 47 13.02 8.36 -3.03
C ARG A 47 13.66 7.17 -3.72
N ASN A 48 14.68 7.45 -4.50
CA ASN A 48 15.60 6.43 -5.00
C ASN A 48 16.74 6.25 -4.00
N THR A 49 16.78 5.12 -3.32
CA THR A 49 17.86 4.78 -2.36
C THR A 49 18.98 3.96 -2.99
N GLY A 50 18.85 3.64 -4.29
CA GLY A 50 19.87 2.92 -5.05
C GLY A 50 20.90 3.84 -5.70
N ASP A 51 21.80 3.23 -6.44
CA ASP A 51 22.95 3.86 -7.11
C ASP A 51 22.75 4.09 -8.62
N ALA A 52 21.62 3.64 -9.18
CA ALA A 52 21.27 3.81 -10.59
C ALA A 52 20.00 4.65 -10.75
N PRO A 53 19.78 5.30 -11.93
CA PRO A 53 18.57 6.07 -12.20
C PRO A 53 17.29 5.22 -12.10
N LEU A 54 16.23 5.79 -11.56
CA LEU A 54 14.93 5.17 -11.35
C LEU A 54 13.84 5.93 -12.11
N TYR A 55 13.14 5.24 -13.01
CA TYR A 55 12.00 5.75 -13.75
C TYR A 55 10.72 5.21 -13.16
N LEU A 56 9.75 6.08 -12.87
CA LEU A 56 8.52 5.73 -12.18
C LEU A 56 7.30 6.06 -13.03
N SER A 57 6.37 5.12 -13.10
CA SER A 57 4.99 5.35 -13.53
C SER A 57 4.10 5.45 -12.29
N ILE A 58 3.25 6.49 -12.26
CA ILE A 58 2.37 6.78 -11.15
C ILE A 58 0.93 6.77 -11.67
N SER A 59 0.09 5.97 -11.02
CA SER A 59 -1.34 5.90 -11.35
C SER A 59 -2.19 5.85 -10.09
N LEU A 60 -3.37 6.45 -10.15
CA LEU A 60 -4.34 6.47 -9.06
C LEU A 60 -5.59 5.72 -9.49
N ALA A 61 -6.10 4.83 -8.63
CA ALA A 61 -7.34 4.10 -8.85
C ALA A 61 -8.25 4.21 -7.63
N LYS A 62 -9.55 4.43 -7.89
CA LYS A 62 -10.60 4.34 -6.88
C LYS A 62 -10.89 2.88 -6.58
N VAL A 63 -11.08 2.54 -5.31
CA VAL A 63 -11.56 1.23 -4.87
C VAL A 63 -13.07 1.29 -4.80
N ASP A 64 -13.76 0.45 -5.59
CA ASP A 64 -15.21 0.49 -5.73
C ASP A 64 -15.93 -0.28 -4.61
N ASN A 65 -15.24 -1.25 -3.99
CA ASN A 65 -15.74 -2.10 -2.91
C ASN A 65 -14.75 -2.21 -1.74
N PRO A 66 -14.44 -1.10 -1.04
CA PRO A 66 -13.46 -1.11 0.03
C PRO A 66 -13.91 -2.03 1.18
N GLY A 67 -12.97 -2.81 1.73
CA GLY A 67 -13.24 -3.77 2.81
C GLY A 67 -13.58 -5.19 2.34
N GLU A 68 -13.80 -5.42 1.05
CA GLU A 68 -13.92 -6.77 0.49
C GLU A 68 -12.55 -7.40 0.23
N ALA A 69 -12.49 -8.74 0.28
CA ALA A 69 -11.24 -9.49 0.09
C ALA A 69 -10.63 -9.27 -1.30
N GLN A 70 -11.47 -9.11 -2.32
CA GLN A 70 -11.05 -8.81 -3.69
C GLN A 70 -11.48 -7.38 -4.06
N GLU A 71 -10.52 -6.45 -3.99
CA GLU A 71 -10.78 -5.07 -4.39
C GLU A 71 -11.03 -4.96 -5.90
N ARG A 72 -12.18 -4.37 -6.28
CA ARG A 72 -12.41 -3.86 -7.63
C ARG A 72 -11.96 -2.42 -7.69
N LYS A 73 -11.29 -2.04 -8.79
CA LYS A 73 -10.64 -0.73 -8.90
C LYS A 73 -10.90 -0.13 -10.27
N THR A 74 -11.22 1.15 -10.27
CA THR A 74 -11.37 1.96 -11.47
C THR A 74 -10.28 3.03 -11.51
N LEU A 75 -9.51 3.10 -12.60
CA LEU A 75 -8.50 4.15 -12.77
C LEU A 75 -9.19 5.51 -12.81
N ILE A 76 -8.58 6.53 -12.19
CA ILE A 76 -9.17 7.89 -12.19
C ILE A 76 -9.33 8.47 -13.60
N SER A 77 -8.47 8.07 -14.53
CA SER A 77 -8.58 8.45 -15.95
C SER A 77 -9.83 7.90 -16.66
N GLN A 78 -10.50 6.91 -16.07
CA GLN A 78 -11.74 6.30 -16.56
C GLN A 78 -12.98 6.88 -15.88
N LEU A 79 -12.79 7.70 -14.84
CA LEU A 79 -13.91 8.33 -14.12
C LEU A 79 -14.32 9.62 -14.84
N PRO A 80 -15.61 9.84 -15.09
CA PRO A 80 -16.08 11.08 -15.72
C PRO A 80 -15.86 12.31 -14.82
N HIS A 81 -15.94 12.12 -13.49
CA HIS A 81 -15.78 13.17 -12.48
C HIS A 81 -14.86 12.68 -11.36
N PRO A 82 -13.54 12.78 -11.52
CA PRO A 82 -12.62 12.39 -10.46
C PRO A 82 -12.67 13.40 -9.30
N GLU A 83 -12.78 12.90 -8.07
CA GLU A 83 -12.77 13.72 -6.86
C GLU A 83 -11.36 13.95 -6.30
N LEU A 84 -10.39 13.15 -6.73
CA LEU A 84 -8.99 13.19 -6.26
C LEU A 84 -8.04 13.02 -7.45
N MET A 85 -6.96 13.76 -7.45
CA MET A 85 -5.88 13.66 -8.44
C MET A 85 -4.54 13.41 -7.75
N ALA A 86 -3.62 12.77 -8.48
CA ALA A 86 -2.22 12.62 -8.10
C ALA A 86 -1.32 13.16 -9.23
N THR A 87 -0.35 14.01 -8.89
CA THR A 87 0.62 14.60 -9.83
C THR A 87 2.04 14.57 -9.27
N PRO A 88 3.04 14.30 -10.14
CA PRO A 88 2.98 13.96 -11.55
C PRO A 88 2.65 12.47 -11.78
N ASN A 89 2.32 12.09 -13.02
CA ASN A 89 2.07 10.68 -13.41
C ASN A 89 3.34 9.92 -13.82
N LYS A 90 4.47 10.61 -13.97
CA LYS A 90 5.80 10.04 -14.27
C LYS A 90 6.88 10.82 -13.52
N LEU A 91 7.89 10.12 -13.03
CA LEU A 91 9.05 10.71 -12.38
C LEU A 91 10.33 10.00 -12.81
N THR A 92 11.41 10.76 -12.88
CA THR A 92 12.77 10.25 -12.99
C THR A 92 13.54 10.71 -11.78
N LEU A 93 14.18 9.78 -11.08
CA LEU A 93 15.01 10.02 -9.90
C LEU A 93 16.42 9.51 -10.13
N GLY A 94 17.40 10.38 -10.04
CA GLY A 94 18.80 9.97 -9.92
C GLY A 94 19.08 9.28 -8.59
N PRO A 95 20.30 8.73 -8.39
CA PRO A 95 20.72 8.16 -7.13
C PRO A 95 20.51 9.11 -5.95
N ASN A 96 19.94 8.59 -4.87
CA ASN A 96 19.62 9.33 -3.64
C ASN A 96 18.69 10.53 -3.78
N GLN A 97 18.07 10.75 -4.93
CA GLN A 97 17.09 11.83 -5.12
C GLN A 97 15.72 11.49 -4.55
N SER A 98 15.01 12.53 -4.09
CA SER A 98 13.62 12.46 -3.64
C SER A 98 12.76 13.46 -4.41
N ARG A 99 11.49 13.12 -4.62
CA ARG A 99 10.44 13.99 -5.17
C ARG A 99 9.12 13.67 -4.49
N ASP A 100 8.22 14.63 -4.52
CA ASP A 100 6.89 14.45 -3.97
C ASP A 100 5.86 14.22 -5.08
N ILE A 101 4.92 13.32 -4.78
CA ILE A 101 3.67 13.17 -5.51
C ILE A 101 2.63 13.95 -4.72
N LEU A 102 2.02 14.93 -5.38
CA LEU A 102 1.00 15.77 -4.82
C LEU A 102 -0.37 15.12 -4.97
N LEU A 103 -1.14 15.06 -3.89
CA LEU A 103 -2.53 14.64 -3.87
C LEU A 103 -3.41 15.88 -3.74
N THR A 104 -4.26 16.11 -4.74
CA THR A 104 -5.17 17.24 -4.78
C THR A 104 -6.60 16.75 -4.74
N SER A 105 -7.33 17.14 -3.69
CA SER A 105 -8.78 16.94 -3.62
C SER A 105 -9.46 17.99 -4.50
N LEU A 106 -10.24 17.52 -5.48
CA LEU A 106 -10.99 18.35 -6.41
C LEU A 106 -12.38 18.69 -5.88
N GLN A 107 -12.90 17.82 -5.03
CA GLN A 107 -14.23 17.94 -4.42
C GLN A 107 -14.23 17.25 -3.06
N GLU A 108 -14.94 17.79 -2.08
CA GLU A 108 -15.19 17.09 -0.80
C GLU A 108 -16.09 15.88 -1.05
N PRO A 109 -15.67 14.66 -0.66
CA PRO A 109 -16.49 13.49 -0.83
C PRO A 109 -17.64 13.47 0.20
N ALA A 110 -18.84 13.04 -0.21
CA ALA A 110 -19.97 12.86 0.71
C ALA A 110 -19.73 11.73 1.71
N ASN A 111 -19.05 10.67 1.26
CA ASN A 111 -18.63 9.50 2.03
C ASN A 111 -17.12 9.30 1.86
N GLU A 112 -16.48 8.71 2.86
CA GLU A 112 -15.10 8.28 2.73
C GLU A 112 -14.92 7.41 1.49
N THR A 113 -14.01 7.83 0.61
CA THR A 113 -13.64 7.11 -0.61
C THR A 113 -12.20 6.61 -0.49
N VAL A 114 -11.98 5.38 -0.90
CA VAL A 114 -10.66 4.74 -0.83
C VAL A 114 -10.02 4.72 -2.21
N TYR A 115 -8.72 5.06 -2.26
CA TYR A 115 -7.91 4.98 -3.47
C TYR A 115 -6.63 4.19 -3.23
N ARG A 116 -6.09 3.64 -4.31
CA ARG A 116 -4.74 3.05 -4.37
C ARG A 116 -3.89 3.88 -5.31
N LEU A 117 -2.83 4.48 -4.78
CA LEU A 117 -1.80 5.11 -5.60
C LEU A 117 -0.71 4.08 -5.88
N TYR A 118 -0.57 3.73 -7.13
CA TYR A 118 0.49 2.84 -7.58
C TYR A 118 1.70 3.65 -8.01
N VAL A 119 2.85 3.33 -7.44
CA VAL A 119 4.16 3.87 -7.80
C VAL A 119 5.00 2.69 -8.26
N VAL A 120 5.18 2.58 -9.58
CA VAL A 120 5.77 1.39 -10.20
C VAL A 120 7.02 1.77 -10.99
N PRO A 121 8.18 1.13 -10.68
CA PRO A 121 9.37 1.28 -11.51
C PRO A 121 9.13 0.78 -12.93
N VAL A 122 9.53 1.61 -13.90
CA VAL A 122 9.48 1.26 -15.32
C VAL A 122 10.88 0.83 -15.75
N LYS A 123 11.00 -0.33 -16.39
CA LYS A 123 12.28 -0.80 -16.91
C LYS A 123 12.65 0.01 -18.16
N SER A 124 13.89 0.48 -18.23
CA SER A 124 14.50 0.83 -19.51
C SER A 124 14.91 -0.48 -20.20
N LEU A 125 14.44 -0.69 -21.41
CA LEU A 125 14.94 -1.79 -22.25
C LEU A 125 16.30 -1.33 -22.80
N GLU A 126 17.38 -1.83 -22.20
CA GLU A 126 18.72 -1.71 -22.81
C GLU A 126 18.85 -2.81 -23.86
N PHE A 127 18.78 -2.41 -25.12
CA PHE A 127 19.17 -3.29 -26.22
C PHE A 127 20.70 -3.29 -26.32
N SER A 128 21.35 -4.20 -25.62
CA SER A 128 22.77 -4.49 -25.87
C SER A 128 22.87 -5.29 -27.16
N GLY A 129 23.06 -4.59 -28.27
CA GLY A 129 23.35 -5.20 -29.55
C GLY A 129 24.78 -5.71 -29.60
N THR A 130 25.04 -6.91 -29.14
CA THR A 130 26.22 -7.69 -29.51
C THR A 130 25.75 -8.95 -30.20
N THR A 131 26.22 -9.08 -31.45
CA THR A 131 26.06 -10.24 -32.31
C THR A 131 26.88 -11.42 -31.79
N ASP A 132 26.40 -12.07 -30.72
CA ASP A 132 26.86 -13.40 -30.33
C ASP A 132 25.71 -14.20 -29.71
N ASP A 133 25.57 -15.44 -30.16
CA ASP A 133 24.44 -16.38 -30.10
C ASP A 133 24.07 -16.88 -28.70
N LYS A 134 24.19 -16.07 -27.63
CA LYS A 134 23.68 -16.39 -26.30
C LYS A 134 22.80 -15.25 -25.78
N ILE A 135 21.51 -15.36 -26.01
CA ILE A 135 20.50 -14.50 -25.38
C ILE A 135 20.47 -14.84 -23.89
N THR A 136 21.25 -14.16 -23.10
CA THR A 136 21.13 -14.18 -21.64
C THR A 136 20.16 -13.07 -21.26
N ALA A 137 18.92 -13.44 -20.99
CA ALA A 137 17.91 -12.49 -20.50
C ALA A 137 18.06 -12.40 -18.96
N PRO A 138 18.60 -11.30 -18.40
CA PRO A 138 18.66 -11.14 -16.95
C PRO A 138 17.24 -10.99 -16.39
N VAL A 139 16.87 -11.85 -15.45
CA VAL A 139 15.61 -11.70 -14.70
C VAL A 139 15.78 -10.54 -13.72
N THR A 140 15.14 -9.40 -14.00
CA THR A 140 15.13 -8.25 -13.11
C THR A 140 13.79 -8.20 -12.38
N LEU A 141 13.81 -8.33 -11.06
CA LEU A 141 12.64 -8.15 -10.21
C LEU A 141 12.45 -6.66 -9.90
N SER A 142 11.25 -6.15 -10.13
CA SER A 142 10.88 -4.76 -9.87
C SER A 142 9.71 -4.74 -8.90
N VAL A 143 9.87 -4.06 -7.75
CA VAL A 143 8.83 -3.95 -6.71
C VAL A 143 8.16 -2.58 -6.82
N GLY A 144 6.85 -2.57 -7.02
CA GLY A 144 6.02 -1.37 -6.96
C GLY A 144 5.30 -1.23 -5.62
N TYR A 145 4.88 -0.01 -5.29
CA TYR A 145 4.11 0.31 -4.08
C TYR A 145 2.66 0.61 -4.44
N GLY A 146 1.73 0.14 -3.58
CA GLY A 146 0.33 0.51 -3.58
C GLY A 146 -0.02 1.28 -2.31
N VAL A 147 0.07 2.62 -2.34
CA VAL A 147 -0.22 3.47 -1.19
C VAL A 147 -1.73 3.56 -0.97
N LEU A 148 -2.17 3.35 0.27
CA LEU A 148 -3.56 3.50 0.65
C LEU A 148 -3.90 4.97 0.89
N ILE A 149 -4.86 5.50 0.14
CA ILE A 149 -5.36 6.86 0.33
C ILE A 149 -6.81 6.77 0.78
N ARG A 150 -7.11 7.43 1.87
CA ARG A 150 -8.45 7.63 2.38
C ARG A 150 -8.84 9.08 2.18
N HIS A 151 -9.76 9.34 1.25
CA HIS A 151 -10.32 10.66 0.99
C HIS A 151 -11.58 10.81 1.82
N LEU A 152 -11.56 11.75 2.77
CA LEU A 152 -12.58 11.89 3.81
C LEU A 152 -13.36 13.20 3.66
N PRO A 153 -14.64 13.20 4.09
CA PRO A 153 -15.36 14.43 4.37
C PRO A 153 -14.61 15.30 5.40
N ALA A 154 -14.86 16.59 5.40
CA ALA A 154 -14.32 17.49 6.42
C ALA A 154 -14.68 16.97 7.84
N PRO A 155 -13.80 17.15 8.85
CA PRO A 155 -14.05 16.62 10.20
C PRO A 155 -15.43 16.99 10.78
N ALA A 156 -15.90 18.19 10.51
CA ALA A 156 -17.21 18.66 10.96
C ALA A 156 -18.40 17.93 10.30
N ASN A 157 -18.19 17.33 9.12
CA ASN A 157 -19.20 16.62 8.33
C ASN A 157 -19.14 15.10 8.55
N GLN A 158 -18.20 14.59 9.36
CA GLN A 158 -18.04 13.16 9.60
C GLN A 158 -19.12 12.66 10.56
N ARG A 159 -19.70 11.50 10.22
CA ARG A 159 -20.69 10.80 11.03
C ARG A 159 -20.32 9.33 11.14
N THR A 160 -20.49 8.78 12.33
CA THR A 160 -20.29 7.36 12.63
C THR A 160 -21.61 6.75 13.06
N ALA A 161 -22.02 5.67 12.42
CA ALA A 161 -23.22 4.90 12.79
C ALA A 161 -23.01 3.44 12.40
N LEU A 162 -23.15 2.54 13.37
CA LEU A 162 -23.16 1.09 13.13
C LEU A 162 -24.60 0.62 13.18
N GLU A 163 -25.03 0.01 12.09
CA GLU A 163 -26.33 -0.61 11.94
C GLU A 163 -26.15 -2.11 11.67
N HIS A 164 -27.18 -2.91 11.90
CA HIS A 164 -27.17 -4.31 11.56
C HIS A 164 -28.54 -4.81 11.10
N ARG A 165 -28.51 -5.91 10.37
CA ARG A 165 -29.71 -6.67 10.02
C ARG A 165 -29.48 -8.14 10.38
N CYS A 166 -30.55 -8.79 10.91
CA CYS A 166 -30.52 -10.20 11.24
C CYS A 166 -31.11 -11.02 10.08
N GLY A 167 -30.36 -12.02 9.62
CA GLY A 167 -30.85 -13.09 8.75
C GLY A 167 -31.06 -14.38 9.56
N ALA A 168 -31.40 -15.47 8.88
CA ALA A 168 -31.68 -16.77 9.54
C ALA A 168 -30.49 -17.31 10.34
N ASN A 169 -29.28 -17.22 9.81
CA ASN A 169 -28.02 -17.65 10.47
C ASN A 169 -26.88 -16.67 10.19
N GLU A 170 -27.19 -15.39 10.05
CA GLU A 170 -26.20 -14.38 9.71
C GLU A 170 -26.57 -13.02 10.30
N ILE A 171 -25.53 -12.22 10.51
CA ILE A 171 -25.63 -10.80 10.84
C ILE A 171 -25.01 -10.03 9.68
N ILE A 172 -25.73 -9.06 9.16
CA ILE A 172 -25.23 -8.12 8.16
C ILE A 172 -24.92 -6.82 8.88
N LEU A 173 -23.62 -6.48 8.97
CA LEU A 173 -23.15 -5.21 9.53
C LEU A 173 -23.18 -4.14 8.45
N ILE A 174 -23.74 -2.98 8.78
CA ILE A 174 -23.92 -1.85 7.87
C ILE A 174 -23.31 -0.61 8.51
N ASN A 175 -22.52 0.12 7.75
CA ASN A 175 -22.05 1.43 8.16
C ASN A 175 -23.10 2.47 7.68
N GLY A 176 -23.92 2.97 8.61
CA GLY A 176 -24.89 4.04 8.37
C GLY A 176 -24.28 5.45 8.43
N GLY A 177 -23.00 5.56 8.80
CA GLY A 177 -22.25 6.80 8.77
C GLY A 177 -21.62 7.07 7.40
N ASN A 178 -20.70 8.05 7.35
CA ASN A 178 -20.00 8.41 6.13
C ASN A 178 -18.47 8.26 6.21
N THR A 179 -17.94 7.73 7.30
CA THR A 179 -16.55 7.38 7.47
C THR A 179 -16.39 5.93 7.91
N ARG A 180 -15.26 5.32 7.60
CA ARG A 180 -14.95 3.94 7.97
C ARG A 180 -15.08 3.71 9.47
N LEU A 181 -15.80 2.66 9.87
CA LEU A 181 -15.78 2.10 11.21
C LEU A 181 -14.68 1.05 11.33
N LEU A 182 -13.97 1.05 12.43
CA LEU A 182 -12.95 0.04 12.72
C LEU A 182 -13.38 -0.74 13.95
N LEU A 183 -13.85 -1.97 13.72
CA LEU A 183 -14.23 -2.92 14.75
C LEU A 183 -13.00 -3.74 15.10
N SER A 184 -12.70 -3.83 16.38
CA SER A 184 -11.56 -4.59 16.92
C SER A 184 -12.03 -5.59 17.98
N GLN A 185 -11.16 -6.50 18.40
CA GLN A 185 -11.44 -7.54 19.39
C GLN A 185 -12.71 -8.34 19.05
N ILE A 186 -12.82 -8.72 17.79
CA ILE A 186 -14.01 -9.36 17.25
C ILE A 186 -14.15 -10.77 17.82
N LYS A 187 -15.32 -11.09 18.38
CA LYS A 187 -15.73 -12.42 18.78
C LYS A 187 -17.02 -12.76 18.04
N ALA A 188 -17.02 -13.86 17.34
CA ALA A 188 -18.20 -14.41 16.66
C ALA A 188 -18.35 -15.87 17.03
N ALA A 189 -19.56 -16.29 17.38
CA ALA A 189 -19.86 -17.66 17.82
C ALA A 189 -19.92 -18.67 16.64
N SER A 190 -19.06 -18.54 15.65
CA SER A 190 -18.98 -19.51 14.52
C SER A 190 -17.60 -20.11 14.45
N ALA A 191 -17.53 -21.43 14.54
CA ALA A 191 -16.31 -22.23 14.73
C ALA A 191 -15.37 -22.27 13.51
N ASN A 192 -15.69 -21.68 12.36
CA ASN A 192 -14.95 -21.91 11.12
C ASN A 192 -14.51 -20.65 10.36
N ASN A 193 -14.72 -19.46 10.86
CA ASN A 193 -14.15 -18.25 10.26
C ASN A 193 -13.09 -17.70 11.19
N ALA A 194 -11.83 -17.77 10.77
CA ALA A 194 -10.77 -16.92 11.32
C ALA A 194 -11.14 -15.47 10.95
N LEU A 195 -12.04 -14.86 11.74
CA LEU A 195 -12.24 -13.43 11.71
C LEU A 195 -10.91 -12.82 12.12
N THR A 196 -10.38 -11.97 11.28
CA THR A 196 -9.26 -11.11 11.65
C THR A 196 -9.68 -10.36 12.91
N ASP A 197 -8.75 -10.13 13.86
CA ASP A 197 -9.04 -9.38 15.10
C ASP A 197 -9.61 -7.98 14.84
N VAL A 198 -9.61 -7.55 13.59
CA VAL A 198 -10.02 -6.21 13.14
C VAL A 198 -10.83 -6.31 11.86
N LEU A 199 -11.97 -5.63 11.81
CA LEU A 199 -12.82 -5.47 10.63
C LEU A 199 -13.01 -3.99 10.31
N ALA A 200 -12.68 -3.61 9.07
CA ALA A 200 -12.93 -2.27 8.55
C ALA A 200 -14.27 -2.27 7.78
N LEU A 201 -15.26 -1.56 8.30
CA LEU A 201 -16.58 -1.44 7.68
C LEU A 201 -16.73 -0.07 7.03
N PHE A 202 -16.78 -0.05 5.70
CA PHE A 202 -16.89 1.19 4.92
C PHE A 202 -18.34 1.54 4.60
N PRO A 203 -18.64 2.83 4.37
CA PRO A 203 -19.95 3.24 3.86
C PRO A 203 -20.25 2.57 2.52
N GLY A 204 -21.45 2.04 2.36
CA GLY A 204 -21.90 1.40 1.11
C GLY A 204 -21.39 -0.03 0.86
N THR A 205 -20.56 -0.60 1.74
CA THR A 205 -20.07 -1.98 1.63
C THR A 205 -20.41 -2.78 2.89
N PRO A 206 -21.65 -3.29 3.02
CA PRO A 206 -22.05 -4.11 4.16
C PRO A 206 -21.24 -5.41 4.22
N GLN A 207 -21.01 -5.92 5.44
CA GLN A 207 -20.29 -7.16 5.69
C GLN A 207 -21.22 -8.20 6.30
N THR A 208 -21.25 -9.39 5.70
CA THR A 208 -22.07 -10.51 6.18
C THR A 208 -21.24 -11.47 7.02
N LEU A 209 -21.64 -11.68 8.25
CA LEU A 209 -21.04 -12.62 9.20
C LEU A 209 -21.95 -13.83 9.37
N LYS A 210 -21.44 -15.02 9.18
CA LYS A 210 -22.19 -16.30 9.35
C LYS A 210 -22.30 -16.68 10.84
N THR A 211 -22.97 -15.86 11.62
CA THR A 211 -23.20 -16.03 13.06
C THR A 211 -24.49 -15.33 13.48
N ARG A 212 -25.05 -15.75 14.60
CA ARG A 212 -26.19 -15.08 15.26
C ARG A 212 -25.76 -14.21 16.45
N GLN A 213 -24.49 -14.33 16.86
CA GLN A 213 -23.92 -13.55 17.97
C GLN A 213 -22.60 -12.93 17.52
N PHE A 214 -22.46 -11.66 17.80
CA PHE A 214 -21.29 -10.87 17.46
C PHE A 214 -20.98 -9.90 18.57
N SER A 215 -19.72 -9.83 18.99
CA SER A 215 -19.23 -8.77 19.84
C SER A 215 -17.93 -8.20 19.31
N ALA A 216 -17.73 -6.90 19.51
CA ALA A 216 -16.54 -6.17 19.09
C ALA A 216 -16.36 -4.91 19.93
N VAL A 217 -15.27 -4.21 19.70
CA VAL A 217 -15.03 -2.86 20.24
C VAL A 217 -15.01 -1.87 19.08
N LEU A 218 -15.84 -0.85 19.14
CA LEU A 218 -15.89 0.28 18.23
C LEU A 218 -15.54 1.56 19.00
N ASP A 219 -14.46 2.24 18.61
CA ASP A 219 -13.98 3.48 19.25
C ASP A 219 -13.87 3.36 20.79
N GLY A 220 -13.36 2.23 21.28
CA GLY A 220 -13.18 1.93 22.70
C GLY A 220 -14.46 1.53 23.44
N LYS A 221 -15.61 1.46 22.75
CA LYS A 221 -16.90 1.05 23.34
C LYS A 221 -17.25 -0.37 22.92
N PRO A 222 -17.70 -1.23 23.84
CA PRO A 222 -18.16 -2.56 23.48
C PRO A 222 -19.46 -2.47 22.67
N VAL A 223 -19.55 -3.33 21.67
CA VAL A 223 -20.75 -3.53 20.83
C VAL A 223 -21.11 -5.01 20.90
N GLU A 224 -22.35 -5.32 21.20
CA GLU A 224 -22.89 -6.67 21.23
C GLU A 224 -24.16 -6.73 20.38
N ILE A 225 -24.25 -7.72 19.50
CA ILE A 225 -25.37 -7.97 18.61
C ILE A 225 -25.77 -9.43 18.78
N THR A 226 -27.03 -9.67 19.09
CA THR A 226 -27.63 -11.00 19.14
C THR A 226 -28.90 -11.01 18.32
N CYS A 227 -28.96 -11.90 17.34
CA CYS A 227 -30.11 -12.09 16.48
C CYS A 227 -31.04 -13.18 17.07
N PRO A 228 -32.36 -12.98 17.01
CA PRO A 228 -33.37 -13.92 17.53
C PRO A 228 -33.37 -15.27 16.82
#